data_d5c40e93a05051679af7f03f87a12037
#
_entry.id   d5c40e93a05051679af7f03f87a12037
#
_cell.length_a   1.000
_cell.length_b   1.000
_cell.length_c   1.000
_cell.angle_alpha   90.00
_cell.angle_beta   90.00
_cell.angle_gamma   90.00
#
_symmetry.space_group_name_H-M   'P 1'
#
loop_
_entity.id
_entity.type
_entity.pdbx_description
1 polymer ?
#
loop_
_entity_poly.entity_id
_entity_poly.type
_entity_poly.pdbx_seq_one_letter_code
_entity_poly.pdbx_strand_id
1 'polypeptide(L)'
;MGGQEYAISHWPDTEEILAKLDRLVKLPMRPIKRQQMANYLEHFETACNQSKQLNEEARKYIPGGVQHNLAFNYPFPIAVSKAQGPYLWDVDGNRYIDFLQAGGPTLLGNNYPAVQEKVSELVRECAPVTGLFHEYELKLAKLINSHMPSVELFRMLGSGTESVMAAIRAARTFTDKARIVKVGGAYHGWSDQMVYGLHIPGTGAMEAFGIPSGCLKGTDEVFPNDIDSPKGLRALLEKNQKKGGTAAVIVEPLGPESGTRPVTRDYNRRVREACDEFDALLIFDEVVTGFRVGLGGAQGYFSVKPDLTVFGKCVAGGYPAAGGLGGRRDIMACLSAGLETGKPRAYVGGTLSATPLSCAAGYYSILEIEKTKAYIKAGRAGDRVSNGLQGIIKRYGLPYVAFNHGSICHLETSGAMLLDIMAPNALAEAGPRKQMMEEMGAAFTAEGIITLAGSRLYTSMADTDEVIDAALQGFDRVFRNIENA
;
A
#
# COMPACT_ATOMS: atom_id res chain seq x y z
N MET A 1 1.54 -25.56 -18.91
CA MET A 1 1.20 -24.68 -17.80
C MET A 1 0.40 -23.55 -18.39
N GLY A 2 -0.90 -23.44 -18.11
CA GLY A 2 -1.72 -22.30 -18.53
C GLY A 2 -1.11 -21.03 -17.95
N GLY A 3 -0.94 -19.98 -18.76
CA GLY A 3 -0.34 -18.74 -18.32
C GLY A 3 -1.13 -18.17 -17.14
N GLN A 4 -0.44 -17.81 -16.07
CA GLN A 4 -1.06 -17.17 -14.90
C GLN A 4 -1.61 -15.81 -15.35
N GLU A 5 -2.90 -15.56 -15.12
CA GLU A 5 -3.54 -14.26 -15.42
C GLU A 5 -3.23 -13.27 -14.30
N TYR A 6 -3.15 -11.98 -14.63
CA TYR A 6 -2.86 -10.89 -13.68
C TYR A 6 -3.86 -9.75 -13.81
N ALA A 7 -4.01 -8.96 -12.74
CA ALA A 7 -4.87 -7.79 -12.71
C ALA A 7 -4.39 -6.67 -13.64
N ILE A 8 -3.09 -6.59 -13.88
CA ILE A 8 -2.46 -5.60 -14.77
C ILE A 8 -2.57 -6.12 -16.20
N SER A 9 -3.51 -5.55 -16.96
CA SER A 9 -3.78 -5.91 -18.35
C SER A 9 -2.64 -5.49 -19.28
N HIS A 10 -2.07 -4.31 -18.99
CA HIS A 10 -0.91 -3.80 -19.72
C HIS A 10 -0.06 -2.93 -18.76
N TRP A 11 1.26 -2.93 -18.94
CA TRP A 11 2.13 -2.03 -18.17
C TRP A 11 2.07 -0.64 -18.78
N PRO A 12 1.75 0.40 -17.97
CA PRO A 12 1.61 1.74 -18.52
C PRO A 12 2.96 2.31 -18.95
N ASP A 13 2.94 3.28 -19.86
CA ASP A 13 4.15 4.02 -20.25
C ASP A 13 4.64 4.86 -19.07
N THR A 14 5.64 4.30 -18.38
CA THR A 14 6.21 4.89 -17.16
C THR A 14 6.87 6.23 -17.45
N GLU A 15 7.55 6.36 -18.60
CA GLU A 15 8.27 7.60 -18.95
C GLU A 15 7.26 8.73 -19.22
N GLU A 16 6.17 8.44 -19.94
CA GLU A 16 5.09 9.38 -20.18
C GLU A 16 4.42 9.81 -18.87
N ILE A 17 4.15 8.86 -17.96
CA ILE A 17 3.56 9.17 -16.66
C ILE A 17 4.49 10.06 -15.84
N LEU A 18 5.77 9.70 -15.72
CA LEU A 18 6.75 10.48 -14.96
C LEU A 18 6.90 11.90 -15.52
N ALA A 19 6.89 12.06 -16.85
CA ALA A 19 6.93 13.37 -17.48
C ALA A 19 5.66 14.22 -17.16
N LYS A 20 4.46 13.58 -17.14
CA LYS A 20 3.22 14.26 -16.74
C LYS A 20 3.23 14.66 -15.27
N LEU A 21 3.72 13.80 -14.39
CA LEU A 21 3.85 14.05 -12.95
C LEU A 21 4.84 15.19 -12.67
N ASP A 22 5.99 15.21 -13.34
CA ASP A 22 6.96 16.30 -13.27
C ASP A 22 6.37 17.63 -13.76
N ARG A 23 5.62 17.59 -14.85
CA ARG A 23 4.89 18.77 -15.36
C ARG A 23 3.84 19.26 -14.36
N LEU A 24 3.06 18.37 -13.72
CA LEU A 24 2.07 18.72 -12.71
C LEU A 24 2.68 19.55 -11.57
N VAL A 25 3.84 19.11 -11.08
CA VAL A 25 4.54 19.80 -9.97
C VAL A 25 5.06 21.19 -10.38
N LYS A 26 5.46 21.35 -11.65
CA LYS A 26 5.99 22.61 -12.18
C LYS A 26 4.91 23.64 -12.55
N LEU A 27 3.68 23.21 -12.76
CA LEU A 27 2.56 24.08 -13.08
C LEU A 27 1.95 24.69 -11.81
N PRO A 28 1.29 25.88 -11.93
CA PRO A 28 0.48 26.42 -10.84
C PRO A 28 -0.60 25.41 -10.40
N MET A 29 -0.82 25.34 -9.09
CA MET A 29 -1.92 24.55 -8.55
C MET A 29 -3.26 25.03 -9.07
N ARG A 30 -4.18 24.11 -9.31
CA ARG A 30 -5.54 24.40 -9.74
C ARG A 30 -6.53 23.86 -8.72
N PRO A 31 -6.83 24.60 -7.65
CA PRO A 31 -7.74 24.19 -6.60
C PRO A 31 -9.20 24.24 -7.07
N ILE A 32 -10.10 23.72 -6.26
CA ILE A 32 -11.54 23.90 -6.40
C ILE A 32 -11.88 25.38 -6.18
N LYS A 33 -12.80 25.92 -6.99
CA LYS A 33 -13.33 27.28 -6.82
C LYS A 33 -13.82 27.49 -5.40
N ARG A 34 -13.41 28.58 -4.73
CA ARG A 34 -13.64 28.81 -3.31
C ARG A 34 -15.13 28.74 -2.92
N GLN A 35 -16.03 29.28 -3.75
CA GLN A 35 -17.47 29.19 -3.50
C GLN A 35 -17.97 27.72 -3.50
N GLN A 36 -17.46 26.91 -4.43
CA GLN A 36 -17.87 25.50 -4.49
C GLN A 36 -17.26 24.70 -3.34
N MET A 37 -16.02 25.03 -2.93
CA MET A 37 -15.43 24.40 -1.75
C MET A 37 -16.23 24.71 -0.48
N ALA A 38 -16.73 25.96 -0.34
CA ALA A 38 -17.61 26.32 0.75
C ALA A 38 -18.91 25.50 0.77
N ASN A 39 -19.50 25.24 -0.41
CA ASN A 39 -20.70 24.39 -0.52
C ASN A 39 -20.40 22.93 -0.11
N TYR A 40 -19.22 22.40 -0.46
CA TYR A 40 -18.83 21.06 -0.01
C TYR A 40 -18.63 21.01 1.51
N LEU A 41 -18.04 22.05 2.12
CA LEU A 41 -17.89 22.11 3.58
C LEU A 41 -19.25 22.24 4.29
N GLU A 42 -20.20 23.00 3.74
CA GLU A 42 -21.57 23.08 4.26
C GLU A 42 -22.26 21.72 4.23
N HIS A 43 -21.99 20.90 3.21
CA HIS A 43 -22.50 19.51 3.17
C HIS A 43 -22.03 18.70 4.39
N PHE A 44 -20.76 18.80 4.79
CA PHE A 44 -20.27 18.11 5.99
C PHE A 44 -20.97 18.59 7.27
N GLU A 45 -21.20 19.90 7.38
CA GLU A 45 -21.89 20.49 8.56
C GLU A 45 -23.36 20.05 8.66
N THR A 46 -24.02 19.82 7.55
CA THR A 46 -25.45 19.48 7.50
C THR A 46 -25.73 17.99 7.42
N ALA A 47 -24.99 17.24 6.62
CA ALA A 47 -25.23 15.84 6.33
C ALA A 47 -24.40 14.87 7.20
N CYS A 48 -23.31 15.34 7.88
CA CYS A 48 -22.41 14.50 8.66
C CYS A 48 -22.32 14.94 10.13
N ASN A 49 -23.42 15.41 10.70
CA ASN A 49 -23.44 16.05 12.03
C ASN A 49 -23.09 15.07 13.16
N GLN A 50 -23.59 13.82 13.12
CA GLN A 50 -23.26 12.82 14.15
C GLN A 50 -21.77 12.43 14.06
N SER A 51 -21.22 12.27 12.85
CA SER A 51 -19.79 12.05 12.65
C SER A 51 -18.95 13.17 13.24
N LYS A 52 -19.36 14.43 13.05
CA LYS A 52 -18.71 15.61 13.65
C LYS A 52 -18.70 15.54 15.17
N GLN A 53 -19.88 15.34 15.78
CA GLN A 53 -20.02 15.26 17.25
C GLN A 53 -19.18 14.11 17.84
N LEU A 54 -19.18 12.94 17.21
CA LEU A 54 -18.34 11.81 17.62
C LEU A 54 -16.86 12.15 17.57
N ASN A 55 -16.40 12.84 16.52
CA ASN A 55 -15.00 13.25 16.42
C ASN A 55 -14.62 14.31 17.46
N GLU A 56 -15.49 15.29 17.72
CA GLU A 56 -15.29 16.28 18.78
C GLU A 56 -15.17 15.63 20.15
N GLU A 57 -16.03 14.66 20.45
CA GLU A 57 -15.92 13.88 21.69
C GLU A 57 -14.67 13.01 21.73
N ALA A 58 -14.33 12.33 20.62
CA ALA A 58 -13.14 11.49 20.51
C ALA A 58 -11.83 12.26 20.77
N ARG A 59 -11.74 13.53 20.38
CA ARG A 59 -10.57 14.38 20.62
C ARG A 59 -10.24 14.57 22.09
N LYS A 60 -11.19 14.34 23.00
CA LYS A 60 -10.96 14.39 24.46
C LYS A 60 -10.17 13.17 24.97
N TYR A 61 -10.21 12.06 24.24
CA TYR A 61 -9.67 10.76 24.68
C TYR A 61 -8.66 10.16 23.73
N ILE A 62 -8.65 10.60 22.48
CA ILE A 62 -7.83 10.03 21.39
C ILE A 62 -6.98 11.15 20.77
N PRO A 63 -5.65 10.99 20.67
CA PRO A 63 -4.80 11.96 20.01
C PRO A 63 -5.28 12.27 18.57
N GLY A 64 -5.64 13.52 18.30
CA GLY A 64 -6.18 13.93 17.00
C GLY A 64 -7.61 13.45 16.71
N GLY A 65 -8.26 12.73 17.66
CA GLY A 65 -9.63 12.24 17.52
C GLY A 65 -9.79 10.95 16.69
N VAL A 66 -8.70 10.35 16.23
CA VAL A 66 -8.70 9.10 15.46
C VAL A 66 -7.57 8.17 15.90
N GLN A 67 -7.78 6.84 15.79
CA GLN A 67 -6.76 5.86 16.15
C GLN A 67 -5.83 5.52 14.99
N HIS A 68 -6.26 5.77 13.74
CA HIS A 68 -5.49 5.43 12.55
C HIS A 68 -5.26 6.68 11.69
N ASN A 69 -4.01 6.92 11.26
CA ASN A 69 -3.66 8.11 10.48
C ASN A 69 -4.48 8.27 9.20
N LEU A 70 -4.83 7.18 8.51
CA LEU A 70 -5.68 7.23 7.31
C LEU A 70 -7.15 7.62 7.61
N ALA A 71 -7.58 7.55 8.86
CA ALA A 71 -8.93 7.96 9.24
C ALA A 71 -9.05 9.48 9.41
N PHE A 72 -7.93 10.20 9.48
CA PHE A 72 -7.94 11.65 9.51
C PHE A 72 -8.25 12.21 8.12
N ASN A 73 -9.45 12.78 7.96
CA ASN A 73 -9.90 13.42 6.73
C ASN A 73 -10.37 14.84 7.00
N TYR A 74 -10.16 15.73 6.04
CA TYR A 74 -10.67 17.11 6.08
C TYR A 74 -12.14 17.13 5.64
N PRO A 75 -13.02 17.92 6.29
CA PRO A 75 -12.79 18.80 7.45
C PRO A 75 -12.75 18.04 8.78
N PHE A 76 -13.35 16.86 8.85
CA PHE A 76 -13.31 15.91 9.96
C PHE A 76 -13.59 14.50 9.46
N PRO A 77 -13.15 13.46 10.18
CA PRO A 77 -13.39 12.07 9.80
C PRO A 77 -14.88 11.70 9.86
N ILE A 78 -15.35 10.96 8.84
CA ILE A 78 -16.69 10.35 8.87
C ILE A 78 -16.63 9.08 9.71
N ALA A 79 -17.66 8.89 10.57
CA ALA A 79 -17.79 7.70 11.41
C ALA A 79 -18.59 6.62 10.68
N VAL A 80 -17.91 5.56 10.23
CA VAL A 80 -18.52 4.45 9.48
C VAL A 80 -19.31 3.54 10.41
N SER A 81 -20.55 3.22 10.04
CA SER A 81 -21.45 2.31 10.75
C SER A 81 -21.64 0.96 10.05
N LYS A 82 -21.49 0.92 8.72
CA LYS A 82 -21.73 -0.28 7.91
C LYS A 82 -20.82 -0.30 6.67
N ALA A 83 -20.40 -1.50 6.26
CA ALA A 83 -19.69 -1.76 5.02
C ALA A 83 -20.28 -2.98 4.31
N GLN A 84 -20.53 -2.90 2.99
CA GLN A 84 -21.07 -4.02 2.22
C GLN A 84 -20.74 -3.85 0.73
N GLY A 85 -20.12 -4.85 0.13
CA GLY A 85 -19.74 -4.82 -1.29
C GLY A 85 -18.90 -3.58 -1.61
N PRO A 86 -19.30 -2.74 -2.59
CA PRO A 86 -18.55 -1.53 -2.97
C PRO A 86 -18.90 -0.31 -2.11
N TYR A 87 -19.70 -0.44 -1.05
CA TYR A 87 -20.24 0.70 -0.31
C TYR A 87 -19.88 0.72 1.16
N LEU A 88 -19.75 1.94 1.69
CA LEU A 88 -19.75 2.27 3.11
C LEU A 88 -20.96 3.11 3.46
N TRP A 89 -21.40 3.05 4.71
CA TRP A 89 -22.39 3.96 5.28
C TRP A 89 -21.84 4.56 6.57
N ASP A 90 -22.06 5.86 6.74
CA ASP A 90 -21.73 6.52 7.98
C ASP A 90 -22.87 6.40 9.03
N VAL A 91 -22.62 6.95 10.21
CA VAL A 91 -23.60 6.99 11.30
C VAL A 91 -24.76 7.94 11.02
N ASP A 92 -24.58 8.86 10.07
CA ASP A 92 -25.59 9.82 9.63
C ASP A 92 -26.52 9.21 8.55
N GLY A 93 -26.18 8.01 8.03
CA GLY A 93 -26.95 7.29 7.02
C GLY A 93 -26.53 7.59 5.58
N ASN A 94 -25.50 8.39 5.36
CA ASN A 94 -25.00 8.66 4.02
C ASN A 94 -24.28 7.43 3.48
N ARG A 95 -24.42 7.18 2.17
CA ARG A 95 -23.78 6.07 1.45
C ARG A 95 -22.67 6.57 0.55
N TYR A 96 -21.54 5.88 0.60
CA TYR A 96 -20.33 6.22 -0.15
C TYR A 96 -19.86 5.03 -0.99
N ILE A 97 -19.33 5.28 -2.19
CA ILE A 97 -18.55 4.31 -2.95
C ILE A 97 -17.16 4.24 -2.31
N ASP A 98 -16.72 3.04 -1.98
CA ASP A 98 -15.47 2.80 -1.23
C ASP A 98 -14.30 2.46 -2.15
N PHE A 99 -13.54 3.48 -2.54
CA PHE A 99 -12.22 3.27 -3.17
C PHE A 99 -11.05 3.37 -2.18
N LEU A 100 -11.31 3.53 -0.89
CA LEU A 100 -10.30 3.36 0.16
C LEU A 100 -10.00 1.88 0.42
N GLN A 101 -11.06 1.04 0.44
CA GLN A 101 -10.98 -0.40 0.61
C GLN A 101 -10.11 -0.83 1.80
N ALA A 102 -10.31 -0.19 2.96
CA ALA A 102 -9.53 -0.40 4.18
C ALA A 102 -8.00 -0.21 3.98
N GLY A 103 -7.60 0.56 2.96
CA GLY A 103 -6.19 0.71 2.54
C GLY A 103 -5.69 -0.40 1.63
N GLY A 104 -6.59 -1.16 0.98
CA GLY A 104 -6.31 -2.12 -0.08
C GLY A 104 -6.60 -3.60 0.17
N PRO A 105 -6.97 -4.11 1.37
CA PRO A 105 -7.16 -5.54 1.60
C PRO A 105 -8.48 -6.13 1.07
N THR A 106 -9.53 -5.33 0.86
CA THR A 106 -10.88 -5.81 0.57
C THR A 106 -11.13 -6.06 -0.93
N LEU A 107 -10.24 -6.82 -1.57
CA LEU A 107 -10.29 -7.13 -3.01
C LEU A 107 -11.59 -7.81 -3.46
N LEU A 108 -12.24 -8.57 -2.57
CA LEU A 108 -13.55 -9.19 -2.80
C LEU A 108 -14.73 -8.23 -2.63
N GLY A 109 -14.47 -6.99 -2.19
CA GLY A 109 -15.46 -6.06 -1.66
C GLY A 109 -15.65 -6.21 -0.16
N ASN A 110 -16.28 -5.20 0.45
CA ASN A 110 -16.52 -5.17 1.88
C ASN A 110 -17.43 -6.30 2.33
N ASN A 111 -17.10 -6.92 3.47
CA ASN A 111 -17.93 -7.90 4.15
C ASN A 111 -18.42 -9.02 3.23
N TYR A 112 -17.49 -9.63 2.48
CA TYR A 112 -17.81 -10.67 1.50
C TYR A 112 -18.42 -11.91 2.17
N PRO A 113 -19.67 -12.32 1.81
CA PRO A 113 -20.47 -13.24 2.61
C PRO A 113 -19.80 -14.58 2.91
N ALA A 114 -19.17 -15.23 1.92
CA ALA A 114 -18.56 -16.55 2.10
C ALA A 114 -17.37 -16.53 3.07
N VAL A 115 -16.59 -15.44 3.12
CA VAL A 115 -15.50 -15.28 4.09
C VAL A 115 -16.06 -14.92 5.47
N GLN A 116 -17.02 -14.00 5.52
CA GLN A 116 -17.65 -13.57 6.76
C GLN A 116 -18.32 -14.73 7.51
N GLU A 117 -19.01 -15.61 6.79
CA GLU A 117 -19.63 -16.80 7.37
C GLU A 117 -18.59 -17.72 8.05
N LYS A 118 -17.50 -18.03 7.34
CA LYS A 118 -16.43 -18.90 7.87
C LYS A 118 -15.70 -18.26 9.08
N VAL A 119 -15.47 -16.97 9.03
CA VAL A 119 -14.89 -16.24 10.15
C VAL A 119 -15.84 -16.22 11.35
N SER A 120 -17.14 -16.02 11.11
CA SER A 120 -18.15 -16.02 12.18
C SER A 120 -18.30 -17.40 12.84
N GLU A 121 -18.24 -18.50 12.06
CA GLU A 121 -18.19 -19.86 12.57
C GLU A 121 -16.98 -20.04 13.49
N LEU A 122 -15.79 -19.67 12.99
CA LEU A 122 -14.55 -19.82 13.74
C LEU A 122 -14.55 -19.01 15.04
N VAL A 123 -15.04 -17.77 15.02
CA VAL A 123 -15.13 -16.91 16.22
C VAL A 123 -16.01 -17.54 17.31
N ARG A 124 -17.09 -18.23 16.92
CA ARG A 124 -17.94 -18.96 17.88
C ARG A 124 -17.28 -20.20 18.49
N GLU A 125 -16.40 -20.84 17.72
CA GLU A 125 -15.86 -22.16 18.12
C GLU A 125 -14.47 -22.09 18.75
N CYS A 126 -13.59 -21.20 18.30
CA CYS A 126 -12.16 -21.29 18.57
C CYS A 126 -11.48 -19.96 18.96
N ALA A 127 -12.13 -18.81 18.88
CA ALA A 127 -11.46 -17.54 19.16
C ALA A 127 -11.55 -17.15 20.65
N PRO A 128 -10.59 -16.33 21.17
CA PRO A 128 -9.24 -16.07 20.69
C PRO A 128 -8.24 -17.10 21.27
N VAL A 129 -7.58 -17.86 20.42
CA VAL A 129 -6.51 -18.78 20.82
C VAL A 129 -5.18 -18.24 20.28
N THR A 130 -4.16 -18.27 21.11
CA THR A 130 -2.81 -17.84 20.73
C THR A 130 -1.75 -18.70 21.44
N GLY A 131 -0.61 -18.85 20.80
CA GLY A 131 0.52 -19.63 21.34
C GLY A 131 0.34 -21.17 21.23
N LEU A 132 -0.71 -21.63 20.55
CA LEU A 132 -0.96 -23.03 20.23
C LEU A 132 -1.07 -23.19 18.72
N PHE A 133 -0.61 -24.32 18.20
CA PHE A 133 -0.69 -24.64 16.77
C PHE A 133 -2.13 -25.03 16.39
N HIS A 134 -2.58 -24.57 15.20
CA HIS A 134 -3.86 -24.96 14.62
C HIS A 134 -3.75 -25.17 13.09
N GLU A 135 -4.73 -25.86 12.51
CA GLU A 135 -4.68 -26.31 11.12
C GLU A 135 -4.62 -25.16 10.08
N TYR A 136 -5.19 -23.99 10.38
CA TYR A 136 -5.21 -22.88 9.43
C TYR A 136 -3.83 -22.26 9.20
N GLU A 137 -2.90 -22.36 10.14
CA GLU A 137 -1.50 -22.00 9.91
C GLU A 137 -0.91 -22.80 8.74
N LEU A 138 -1.11 -24.12 8.78
CA LEU A 138 -0.63 -25.01 7.73
C LEU A 138 -1.38 -24.82 6.41
N LYS A 139 -2.73 -24.68 6.46
CA LYS A 139 -3.56 -24.49 5.27
C LYS A 139 -3.17 -23.22 4.53
N LEU A 140 -3.03 -22.11 5.24
CA LEU A 140 -2.63 -20.81 4.67
C LEU A 140 -1.22 -20.88 4.08
N ALA A 141 -0.24 -21.42 4.81
CA ALA A 141 1.13 -21.53 4.32
C ALA A 141 1.23 -22.38 3.04
N LYS A 142 0.52 -23.52 2.97
CA LYS A 142 0.45 -24.35 1.77
C LYS A 142 -0.20 -23.63 0.60
N LEU A 143 -1.27 -22.89 0.83
CA LEU A 143 -1.98 -22.15 -0.21
C LEU A 143 -1.09 -21.05 -0.77
N ILE A 144 -0.39 -20.28 0.07
CA ILE A 144 0.57 -19.26 -0.36
C ILE A 144 1.69 -19.89 -1.19
N ASN A 145 2.30 -20.98 -0.71
CA ASN A 145 3.36 -21.68 -1.42
C ASN A 145 2.90 -22.21 -2.79
N SER A 146 1.66 -22.72 -2.89
CA SER A 146 1.14 -23.21 -4.17
C SER A 146 1.02 -22.13 -5.25
N HIS A 147 0.75 -20.89 -4.86
CA HIS A 147 0.67 -19.75 -5.78
C HIS A 147 2.00 -19.03 -5.98
N MET A 148 2.86 -19.00 -4.97
CA MET A 148 4.16 -18.34 -4.95
C MET A 148 5.25 -19.33 -4.50
N PRO A 149 5.80 -20.17 -5.42
CA PRO A 149 6.78 -21.19 -5.06
C PRO A 149 8.11 -20.65 -4.51
N SER A 150 8.38 -19.36 -4.69
CA SER A 150 9.50 -18.64 -4.04
C SER A 150 9.35 -18.59 -2.52
N VAL A 151 8.12 -18.68 -2.01
CA VAL A 151 7.77 -18.75 -0.58
C VAL A 151 7.84 -20.21 -0.14
N GLU A 152 9.05 -20.71 0.03
CA GLU A 152 9.29 -22.11 0.45
C GLU A 152 8.89 -22.35 1.90
N LEU A 153 9.04 -21.35 2.76
CA LEU A 153 8.50 -21.29 4.12
C LEU A 153 7.77 -19.98 4.34
N PHE A 154 6.74 -20.01 5.17
CA PHE A 154 5.92 -18.85 5.50
C PHE A 154 5.69 -18.75 7.00
N ARG A 155 5.73 -17.54 7.56
CA ARG A 155 5.42 -17.23 8.94
C ARG A 155 4.48 -16.04 9.02
N MET A 156 3.31 -16.23 9.66
CA MET A 156 2.34 -15.16 9.91
C MET A 156 2.83 -14.24 11.04
N LEU A 157 2.58 -12.94 10.89
CA LEU A 157 2.94 -11.87 11.83
C LEU A 157 1.75 -10.91 12.00
N GLY A 158 1.86 -9.96 12.93
CA GLY A 158 0.74 -9.07 13.28
C GLY A 158 0.46 -7.96 12.27
N SER A 159 1.44 -7.55 11.48
CA SER A 159 1.30 -6.45 10.51
C SER A 159 2.39 -6.47 9.45
N GLY A 160 2.21 -5.70 8.37
CA GLY A 160 3.25 -5.48 7.36
C GLY A 160 4.52 -4.87 7.97
N THR A 161 4.41 -3.95 8.94
CA THR A 161 5.55 -3.36 9.66
C THR A 161 6.36 -4.43 10.39
N GLU A 162 5.69 -5.32 11.15
CA GLU A 162 6.37 -6.43 11.82
C GLU A 162 7.02 -7.38 10.81
N SER A 163 6.38 -7.61 9.68
CA SER A 163 6.89 -8.48 8.62
C SER A 163 8.15 -7.92 7.97
N VAL A 164 8.22 -6.61 7.74
CA VAL A 164 9.45 -5.92 7.27
C VAL A 164 10.54 -5.99 8.33
N MET A 165 10.22 -5.76 9.60
CA MET A 165 11.20 -5.90 10.71
C MET A 165 11.77 -7.32 10.76
N ALA A 166 10.93 -8.33 10.61
CA ALA A 166 11.35 -9.74 10.56
C ALA A 166 12.23 -10.03 9.34
N ALA A 167 11.87 -9.51 8.15
CA ALA A 167 12.65 -9.68 6.92
C ALA A 167 14.06 -9.08 7.05
N ILE A 168 14.17 -7.87 7.59
CA ILE A 168 15.45 -7.20 7.81
C ILE A 168 16.30 -7.98 8.83
N ARG A 169 15.70 -8.45 9.94
CA ARG A 169 16.42 -9.26 10.93
C ARG A 169 16.90 -10.58 10.34
N ALA A 170 16.05 -11.28 9.57
CA ALA A 170 16.43 -12.50 8.89
C ALA A 170 17.57 -12.28 7.89
N ALA A 171 17.48 -11.24 7.07
CA ALA A 171 18.51 -10.88 6.11
C ALA A 171 19.86 -10.60 6.80
N ARG A 172 19.87 -9.78 7.85
CA ARG A 172 21.09 -9.48 8.62
C ARG A 172 21.67 -10.73 9.31
N THR A 173 20.82 -11.55 9.90
CA THR A 173 21.26 -12.80 10.59
C THR A 173 21.83 -13.80 9.59
N PHE A 174 21.23 -13.93 8.41
CA PHE A 174 21.66 -14.88 7.39
C PHE A 174 22.97 -14.47 6.70
N THR A 175 23.10 -13.17 6.39
CA THR A 175 24.25 -12.65 5.62
C THR A 175 25.41 -12.18 6.47
N ASP A 176 25.21 -12.01 7.78
CA ASP A 176 26.14 -11.35 8.71
C ASP A 176 26.52 -9.91 8.26
N LYS A 177 25.65 -9.25 7.49
CA LYS A 177 25.81 -7.88 6.99
C LYS A 177 24.81 -6.96 7.69
N ALA A 178 25.20 -5.69 7.95
CA ALA A 178 24.36 -4.78 8.72
C ALA A 178 23.49 -3.83 7.86
N ARG A 179 23.92 -3.51 6.64
CA ARG A 179 23.29 -2.46 5.85
C ARG A 179 22.08 -2.94 5.08
N ILE A 180 21.07 -2.07 4.98
CA ILE A 180 19.87 -2.25 4.16
C ILE A 180 19.81 -1.08 3.18
N VAL A 181 19.45 -1.36 1.93
CA VAL A 181 19.12 -0.33 0.94
C VAL A 181 17.62 -0.36 0.70
N LYS A 182 16.98 0.81 0.79
CA LYS A 182 15.57 1.00 0.41
C LYS A 182 15.44 2.00 -0.74
N VAL A 183 14.31 1.94 -1.44
CA VAL A 183 13.97 2.95 -2.44
C VAL A 183 13.36 4.16 -1.74
N GLY A 184 13.84 5.35 -2.05
CA GLY A 184 13.33 6.60 -1.49
C GLY A 184 11.86 6.83 -1.83
N GLY A 185 11.12 7.33 -0.85
CA GLY A 185 9.69 7.53 -0.94
C GLY A 185 8.85 6.26 -0.70
N ALA A 186 9.48 5.08 -0.54
CA ALA A 186 8.77 3.84 -0.27
C ALA A 186 8.26 3.76 1.17
N TYR A 187 7.09 3.17 1.35
CA TYR A 187 6.50 2.88 2.65
C TYR A 187 6.64 1.40 3.01
N HIS A 188 7.52 1.11 3.96
CA HIS A 188 7.75 -0.24 4.49
C HIS A 188 7.38 -0.37 5.97
N GLY A 189 6.32 0.33 6.39
CA GLY A 189 5.93 0.44 7.79
C GLY A 189 6.70 1.54 8.54
N TRP A 190 6.49 1.59 9.85
CA TRP A 190 6.95 2.68 10.70
C TRP A 190 8.02 2.27 11.73
N SER A 191 8.72 1.16 11.47
CA SER A 191 9.90 0.83 12.28
C SER A 191 11.01 1.87 12.09
N ASP A 192 11.81 2.12 13.12
CA ASP A 192 12.81 3.20 13.17
C ASP A 192 13.62 3.35 11.87
N GLN A 193 14.17 2.24 11.38
CA GLN A 193 15.02 2.26 10.18
C GLN A 193 14.25 2.48 8.88
N MET A 194 12.94 2.18 8.82
CA MET A 194 12.12 2.31 7.62
C MET A 194 11.47 3.69 7.45
N VAL A 195 11.50 4.51 8.50
CA VAL A 195 11.10 5.93 8.42
C VAL A 195 12.13 6.79 7.66
N TYR A 196 13.35 6.29 7.48
CA TYR A 196 14.37 6.97 6.68
C TYR A 196 13.96 7.05 5.21
N GLY A 197 13.88 8.26 4.63
CA GLY A 197 13.44 8.48 3.25
C GLY A 197 11.98 8.08 3.00
N LEU A 198 11.08 8.33 3.97
CA LEU A 198 9.65 8.02 3.87
C LEU A 198 8.92 9.04 2.97
N HIS A 199 7.88 8.60 2.28
CA HIS A 199 6.95 9.35 1.42
C HIS A 199 7.60 10.10 0.24
N ILE A 200 8.68 10.84 0.43
CA ILE A 200 9.34 11.61 -0.63
C ILE A 200 10.82 11.21 -0.71
N PRO A 201 11.33 10.81 -1.89
CA PRO A 201 12.74 10.46 -2.07
C PRO A 201 13.67 11.59 -1.67
N GLY A 202 14.78 11.25 -0.98
CA GLY A 202 15.80 12.21 -0.58
C GLY A 202 15.54 12.90 0.76
N THR A 203 14.41 12.62 1.44
CA THR A 203 14.08 13.23 2.75
C THR A 203 14.98 12.71 3.88
N GLY A 204 15.60 11.55 3.71
CA GLY A 204 16.49 11.01 4.74
C GLY A 204 15.79 10.89 6.10
N ALA A 205 16.32 11.57 7.13
CA ALA A 205 15.81 11.54 8.49
C ALA A 205 14.73 12.61 8.79
N MET A 206 14.15 13.26 7.77
CA MET A 206 13.22 14.37 7.97
C MET A 206 11.98 14.00 8.80
N GLU A 207 11.48 12.77 8.65
CA GLU A 207 10.31 12.26 9.38
C GLU A 207 10.68 11.41 10.62
N ALA A 208 11.97 11.37 10.99
CA ALA A 208 12.48 10.51 12.06
C ALA A 208 12.44 11.17 13.46
N PHE A 209 11.41 11.96 13.75
CA PHE A 209 11.25 12.57 15.08
C PHE A 209 11.14 11.50 16.18
N GLY A 210 11.91 11.67 17.26
CA GLY A 210 11.94 10.71 18.37
C GLY A 210 12.77 9.45 18.13
N ILE A 211 13.37 9.30 16.95
CA ILE A 211 14.23 8.14 16.61
C ILE A 211 15.70 8.53 16.83
N PRO A 212 16.46 7.79 17.69
CA PRO A 212 17.88 8.02 17.83
C PRO A 212 18.62 7.82 16.51
N SER A 213 19.57 8.70 16.18
CA SER A 213 20.34 8.63 14.92
C SER A 213 21.07 7.28 14.74
N GLY A 214 21.37 6.59 15.83
CA GLY A 214 21.97 5.25 15.81
C GLY A 214 21.05 4.19 15.15
N CYS A 215 19.72 4.33 15.30
CA CYS A 215 18.76 3.40 14.71
C CYS A 215 18.69 3.53 13.17
N LEU A 216 19.03 4.71 12.64
CA LEU A 216 19.03 4.98 11.21
C LEU A 216 20.35 4.57 10.53
N LYS A 217 21.42 4.35 11.32
CA LYS A 217 22.72 3.92 10.79
C LYS A 217 22.57 2.56 10.11
N GLY A 218 23.10 2.45 8.88
CA GLY A 218 23.02 1.22 8.11
C GLY A 218 21.75 1.09 7.26
N THR A 219 20.92 2.15 7.19
CA THR A 219 19.89 2.28 6.17
C THR A 219 20.34 3.30 5.14
N ASP A 220 20.42 2.88 3.90
CA ASP A 220 20.78 3.72 2.76
C ASP A 220 19.56 3.86 1.84
N GLU A 221 19.50 4.99 1.13
CA GLU A 221 18.40 5.33 0.23
C GLU A 221 18.92 5.47 -1.21
N VAL A 222 18.14 4.96 -2.18
CA VAL A 222 18.37 5.15 -3.61
C VAL A 222 17.11 5.71 -4.27
N PHE A 223 17.26 6.55 -5.29
CA PHE A 223 16.10 7.07 -6.03
C PHE A 223 15.42 5.98 -6.86
N PRO A 224 14.08 6.00 -7.01
CA PRO A 224 13.38 5.06 -7.87
C PRO A 224 13.88 5.16 -9.33
N ASN A 225 13.92 4.03 -10.02
CA ASN A 225 14.44 3.88 -11.39
C ASN A 225 15.95 4.18 -11.58
N ASP A 226 16.67 4.58 -10.56
CA ASP A 226 18.10 4.88 -10.64
C ASP A 226 18.93 3.65 -10.27
N ILE A 227 19.30 2.85 -11.30
CA ILE A 227 20.12 1.64 -11.11
C ILE A 227 21.59 1.91 -11.37
N ASP A 228 21.93 2.57 -12.49
CA ASP A 228 23.29 2.60 -13.03
C ASP A 228 23.97 3.99 -12.97
N SER A 229 23.30 5.03 -12.50
CA SER A 229 23.96 6.32 -12.35
C SER A 229 25.04 6.29 -11.25
N PRO A 230 25.94 7.27 -11.20
CA PRO A 230 26.95 7.37 -10.14
C PRO A 230 26.37 7.47 -8.71
N LYS A 231 25.06 7.73 -8.58
CA LYS A 231 24.30 7.75 -7.31
C LYS A 231 23.27 6.61 -7.22
N GLY A 232 23.19 5.77 -8.25
CA GLY A 232 22.23 4.70 -8.38
C GLY A 232 22.55 3.48 -7.51
N LEU A 233 21.69 2.47 -7.63
CA LEU A 233 21.74 1.27 -6.80
C LEU A 233 23.10 0.55 -6.89
N ARG A 234 23.64 0.31 -8.08
CA ARG A 234 24.92 -0.41 -8.26
C ARG A 234 26.08 0.33 -7.58
N ALA A 235 26.19 1.64 -7.79
CA ALA A 235 27.24 2.46 -7.17
C ALA A 235 27.12 2.47 -5.63
N LEU A 236 25.90 2.47 -5.11
CA LEU A 236 25.64 2.39 -3.66
C LEU A 236 26.03 1.03 -3.09
N LEU A 237 25.67 -0.07 -3.76
CA LEU A 237 26.03 -1.43 -3.36
C LEU A 237 27.55 -1.61 -3.37
N GLU A 238 28.24 -1.15 -4.42
CA GLU A 238 29.71 -1.16 -4.52
C GLU A 238 30.36 -0.38 -3.36
N LYS A 239 29.86 0.82 -3.06
CA LYS A 239 30.33 1.62 -1.91
C LYS A 239 30.14 0.87 -0.58
N ASN A 240 29.06 0.13 -0.45
CA ASN A 240 28.73 -0.63 0.74
C ASN A 240 29.63 -1.86 0.93
N GLN A 241 30.18 -2.44 -0.15
CA GLN A 241 31.17 -3.54 -0.02
C GLN A 241 32.37 -3.12 0.84
N LYS A 242 32.83 -1.87 0.72
CA LYS A 242 33.92 -1.31 1.53
C LYS A 242 33.55 -1.10 3.01
N LYS A 243 32.26 -1.34 3.37
CA LYS A 243 31.71 -1.14 4.71
C LYS A 243 31.05 -2.41 5.27
N GLY A 244 31.44 -3.57 4.79
CA GLY A 244 30.91 -4.88 5.19
C GLY A 244 29.74 -5.38 4.34
N GLY A 245 29.41 -4.73 3.24
CA GLY A 245 28.38 -5.16 2.31
C GLY A 245 26.96 -4.72 2.68
N THR A 246 25.99 -5.09 1.84
CA THR A 246 24.55 -4.86 2.03
C THR A 246 23.87 -6.19 2.32
N ALA A 247 23.11 -6.28 3.40
CA ALA A 247 22.34 -7.49 3.74
C ALA A 247 21.18 -7.70 2.79
N ALA A 248 20.43 -6.63 2.49
CA ALA A 248 19.32 -6.70 1.56
C ALA A 248 18.99 -5.34 0.93
N VAL A 249 18.39 -5.42 -0.26
CA VAL A 249 17.65 -4.33 -0.91
C VAL A 249 16.17 -4.63 -0.76
N ILE A 250 15.37 -3.67 -0.29
CA ILE A 250 13.91 -3.79 -0.16
C ILE A 250 13.22 -2.86 -1.15
N VAL A 251 12.25 -3.38 -1.89
CA VAL A 251 11.50 -2.63 -2.90
C VAL A 251 9.99 -2.92 -2.84
N GLU A 252 9.18 -1.91 -3.12
CA GLU A 252 7.80 -2.10 -3.56
C GLU A 252 7.81 -2.36 -5.08
N PRO A 253 7.35 -3.50 -5.57
CA PRO A 253 7.56 -3.90 -6.98
C PRO A 253 6.91 -3.00 -8.04
N LEU A 254 5.87 -2.24 -7.69
CA LEU A 254 5.24 -1.27 -8.60
C LEU A 254 5.90 0.12 -8.53
N GLY A 255 6.77 0.31 -7.56
CA GLY A 255 7.40 1.58 -7.20
C GLY A 255 6.89 2.14 -5.86
N PRO A 256 7.59 3.13 -5.33
CA PRO A 256 7.31 3.74 -4.04
C PRO A 256 5.84 4.08 -3.82
N GLU A 257 5.34 3.71 -2.64
CA GLU A 257 3.95 3.73 -2.23
C GLU A 257 3.02 3.09 -3.27
N SER A 258 3.36 1.84 -3.58
CA SER A 258 2.64 0.97 -4.49
C SER A 258 2.33 1.60 -5.85
N GLY A 259 3.33 2.29 -6.37
CA GLY A 259 3.34 2.79 -7.73
C GLY A 259 2.89 4.24 -7.90
N THR A 260 2.73 5.04 -6.84
CA THR A 260 2.54 6.50 -6.96
C THR A 260 3.71 7.13 -7.73
N ARG A 261 4.92 6.63 -7.51
CA ARG A 261 6.10 6.86 -8.36
C ARG A 261 6.40 5.58 -9.14
N PRO A 262 5.82 5.38 -10.35
CA PRO A 262 5.91 4.11 -11.05
C PRO A 262 7.35 3.78 -11.47
N VAL A 263 7.66 2.49 -11.50
CA VAL A 263 8.96 2.01 -12.00
C VAL A 263 8.84 1.49 -13.43
N THR A 264 9.97 1.46 -14.15
CA THR A 264 10.02 0.89 -15.50
C THR A 264 9.73 -0.62 -15.46
N ARG A 265 9.23 -1.17 -16.57
CA ARG A 265 8.83 -2.59 -16.65
C ARG A 265 9.96 -3.56 -16.31
N ASP A 266 11.20 -3.20 -16.58
CA ASP A 266 12.40 -4.00 -16.34
C ASP A 266 13.09 -3.71 -15.00
N TYR A 267 12.61 -2.74 -14.22
CA TYR A 267 13.24 -2.28 -12.97
C TYR A 267 13.53 -3.42 -12.00
N ASN A 268 12.51 -4.23 -11.69
CA ASN A 268 12.65 -5.31 -10.71
C ASN A 268 13.67 -6.37 -11.13
N ARG A 269 13.79 -6.68 -12.44
CA ARG A 269 14.82 -7.56 -12.98
C ARG A 269 16.20 -6.97 -12.78
N ARG A 270 16.37 -5.68 -13.08
CA ARG A 270 17.67 -4.98 -12.91
C ARG A 270 18.07 -4.86 -11.44
N VAL A 271 17.10 -4.66 -10.53
CA VAL A 271 17.37 -4.71 -9.07
C VAL A 271 17.82 -6.11 -8.66
N ARG A 272 17.19 -7.19 -9.17
CA ARG A 272 17.62 -8.57 -8.90
C ARG A 272 19.06 -8.81 -9.37
N GLU A 273 19.37 -8.41 -10.59
CA GLU A 273 20.73 -8.51 -11.16
C GLU A 273 21.76 -7.77 -10.31
N ALA A 274 21.46 -6.56 -9.85
CA ALA A 274 22.34 -5.81 -8.96
C ALA A 274 22.52 -6.50 -7.59
N CYS A 275 21.44 -7.06 -7.03
CA CYS A 275 21.54 -7.82 -5.78
C CYS A 275 22.43 -9.05 -5.93
N ASP A 276 22.30 -9.79 -7.05
CA ASP A 276 23.12 -10.97 -7.33
C ASP A 276 24.59 -10.62 -7.51
N GLU A 277 24.87 -9.51 -8.21
CA GLU A 277 26.24 -9.02 -8.44
C GLU A 277 26.98 -8.67 -7.14
N PHE A 278 26.28 -8.11 -6.16
CA PHE A 278 26.88 -7.64 -4.91
C PHE A 278 26.57 -8.53 -3.69
N ASP A 279 26.06 -9.74 -3.90
CA ASP A 279 25.72 -10.70 -2.84
C ASP A 279 24.84 -10.06 -1.76
N ALA A 280 23.78 -9.35 -2.19
CA ALA A 280 22.74 -8.79 -1.37
C ALA A 280 21.44 -9.57 -1.58
N LEU A 281 20.63 -9.75 -0.53
CA LEU A 281 19.30 -10.34 -0.68
C LEU A 281 18.32 -9.33 -1.30
N LEU A 282 17.35 -9.82 -2.05
CA LEU A 282 16.22 -9.04 -2.54
C LEU A 282 14.97 -9.33 -1.70
N ILE A 283 14.40 -8.27 -1.11
CA ILE A 283 13.13 -8.33 -0.39
C ILE A 283 12.07 -7.63 -1.25
N PHE A 284 11.02 -8.34 -1.67
CA PHE A 284 9.83 -7.73 -2.22
C PHE A 284 8.83 -7.42 -1.12
N ASP A 285 8.48 -6.15 -1.00
CA ASP A 285 7.35 -5.72 -0.19
C ASP A 285 6.06 -5.85 -1.02
N GLU A 286 5.39 -6.97 -0.81
CA GLU A 286 4.11 -7.28 -1.45
C GLU A 286 2.92 -7.04 -0.50
N VAL A 287 3.06 -6.15 0.47
CA VAL A 287 1.97 -5.78 1.39
C VAL A 287 0.75 -5.26 0.62
N VAL A 288 0.97 -4.50 -0.46
CA VAL A 288 -0.12 -4.02 -1.32
C VAL A 288 -0.37 -4.95 -2.49
N THR A 289 0.67 -5.46 -3.13
CA THR A 289 0.59 -6.19 -4.40
C THR A 289 0.24 -7.66 -4.28
N GLY A 290 0.56 -8.29 -3.14
CA GLY A 290 0.29 -9.70 -2.88
C GLY A 290 -1.20 -10.02 -3.00
N PHE A 291 -1.54 -11.01 -3.83
CA PHE A 291 -2.89 -11.43 -4.23
C PHE A 291 -3.71 -10.37 -4.99
N ARG A 292 -3.38 -9.09 -4.86
CA ARG A 292 -4.08 -7.99 -5.56
C ARG A 292 -3.66 -7.89 -7.03
N VAL A 293 -2.37 -8.04 -7.34
CA VAL A 293 -1.88 -8.07 -8.73
C VAL A 293 -2.22 -9.39 -9.41
N GLY A 294 -2.29 -10.46 -8.63
CA GLY A 294 -2.59 -11.82 -9.06
C GLY A 294 -2.21 -12.81 -7.97
N LEU A 295 -2.58 -14.07 -8.12
CA LEU A 295 -2.28 -15.10 -7.13
C LEU A 295 -0.77 -15.28 -6.91
N GLY A 296 0.03 -15.12 -7.97
CA GLY A 296 1.49 -15.13 -7.91
C GLY A 296 2.13 -13.81 -7.44
N GLY A 297 1.33 -12.81 -7.04
CA GLY A 297 1.83 -11.50 -6.65
C GLY A 297 2.52 -10.73 -7.78
N ALA A 298 3.16 -9.63 -7.44
CA ALA A 298 3.98 -8.87 -8.39
C ALA A 298 5.21 -9.66 -8.84
N GLN A 299 5.79 -10.49 -7.98
CA GLN A 299 6.91 -11.36 -8.33
C GLN A 299 6.58 -12.29 -9.51
N GLY A 300 5.36 -12.84 -9.54
CA GLY A 300 4.88 -13.64 -10.67
C GLY A 300 4.67 -12.79 -11.92
N TYR A 301 4.07 -11.61 -11.79
CA TYR A 301 3.84 -10.69 -12.91
C TYR A 301 5.14 -10.26 -13.61
N PHE A 302 6.18 -9.93 -12.84
CA PHE A 302 7.48 -9.53 -13.37
C PHE A 302 8.41 -10.72 -13.70
N SER A 303 8.04 -11.93 -13.29
CA SER A 303 8.89 -13.13 -13.38
C SER A 303 10.23 -12.92 -12.66
N VAL A 304 10.22 -12.27 -11.51
CA VAL A 304 11.39 -12.01 -10.67
C VAL A 304 11.23 -12.74 -9.35
N LYS A 305 12.19 -13.59 -9.00
CA LYS A 305 12.19 -14.34 -7.74
C LYS A 305 12.94 -13.55 -6.66
N PRO A 306 12.25 -12.99 -5.64
CA PRO A 306 12.92 -12.40 -4.49
C PRO A 306 13.44 -13.51 -3.55
N ASP A 307 14.36 -13.16 -2.65
CA ASP A 307 14.81 -14.04 -1.58
C ASP A 307 13.82 -14.09 -0.42
N LEU A 308 13.18 -12.97 -0.14
CA LEU A 308 12.14 -12.80 0.87
C LEU A 308 10.97 -11.99 0.30
N THR A 309 9.77 -12.33 0.73
CA THR A 309 8.52 -11.63 0.39
C THR A 309 7.79 -11.23 1.67
N VAL A 310 7.51 -9.95 1.80
CA VAL A 310 6.71 -9.38 2.88
C VAL A 310 5.25 -9.33 2.46
N PHE A 311 4.36 -9.79 3.32
CA PHE A 311 2.91 -9.77 3.13
C PHE A 311 2.21 -8.90 4.18
N GLY A 312 1.05 -8.42 3.81
CA GLY A 312 0.09 -7.71 4.66
C GLY A 312 -1.30 -7.73 4.03
N LYS A 313 -2.20 -6.92 4.56
CA LYS A 313 -3.50 -6.62 3.93
C LYS A 313 -4.26 -7.88 3.46
N CYS A 314 -4.21 -8.18 2.15
CA CYS A 314 -4.91 -9.31 1.54
C CYS A 314 -4.53 -10.67 2.13
N VAL A 315 -3.35 -10.82 2.77
CA VAL A 315 -2.92 -12.09 3.39
C VAL A 315 -3.86 -12.55 4.51
N ALA A 316 -4.62 -11.62 5.11
CA ALA A 316 -5.67 -11.92 6.07
C ALA A 316 -7.05 -11.38 5.63
N GLY A 317 -7.25 -11.08 4.33
CA GLY A 317 -8.53 -10.65 3.77
C GLY A 317 -9.13 -9.37 4.40
N GLY A 318 -8.31 -8.51 4.99
CA GLY A 318 -8.74 -7.31 5.70
C GLY A 318 -9.05 -7.51 7.19
N TYR A 319 -8.93 -8.75 7.69
CA TYR A 319 -9.08 -9.04 9.12
C TYR A 319 -7.79 -8.70 9.91
N PRO A 320 -7.89 -8.49 11.25
CA PRO A 320 -6.75 -8.14 12.09
C PRO A 320 -5.58 -9.12 12.04
N ALA A 321 -4.40 -8.68 12.49
CA ALA A 321 -3.14 -9.44 12.46
C ALA A 321 -2.74 -9.89 11.05
N ALA A 322 -2.78 -8.95 10.11
CA ALA A 322 -2.55 -9.12 8.68
C ALA A 322 -1.10 -8.84 8.31
N GLY A 323 -0.17 -9.68 8.74
CA GLY A 323 1.24 -9.64 8.36
C GLY A 323 1.78 -11.02 8.06
N GLY A 324 2.84 -11.09 7.26
CA GLY A 324 3.51 -12.35 6.98
C GLY A 324 4.86 -12.14 6.31
N LEU A 325 5.77 -13.07 6.54
CA LEU A 325 7.04 -13.16 5.86
C LEU A 325 7.19 -14.56 5.27
N GLY A 326 7.57 -14.61 4.00
CA GLY A 326 7.89 -15.85 3.32
C GLY A 326 9.15 -15.72 2.48
N GLY A 327 9.73 -16.85 2.08
CA GLY A 327 10.91 -16.84 1.22
C GLY A 327 11.69 -18.14 1.27
N ARG A 328 12.94 -18.05 0.86
CA ARG A 328 13.89 -19.18 0.81
C ARG A 328 14.00 -19.87 2.16
N ARG A 329 13.99 -21.19 2.13
CA ARG A 329 14.03 -22.06 3.33
C ARG A 329 15.25 -21.80 4.22
N ASP A 330 16.42 -21.62 3.62
CA ASP A 330 17.67 -21.39 4.33
C ASP A 330 17.69 -20.05 5.10
N ILE A 331 17.07 -19.01 4.55
CA ILE A 331 16.94 -17.70 5.20
C ILE A 331 15.85 -17.75 6.27
N MET A 332 14.68 -18.33 5.94
CA MET A 332 13.55 -18.44 6.86
C MET A 332 13.85 -19.32 8.08
N ALA A 333 14.80 -20.24 7.97
CA ALA A 333 15.30 -21.04 9.10
C ALA A 333 15.86 -20.17 10.24
N CYS A 334 16.36 -18.97 9.94
CA CYS A 334 16.80 -17.99 10.97
C CYS A 334 15.65 -17.53 11.90
N LEU A 335 14.39 -17.79 11.51
CA LEU A 335 13.20 -17.40 12.26
C LEU A 335 12.49 -18.58 12.92
N SER A 336 13.06 -19.79 12.87
CA SER A 336 12.43 -20.99 13.43
C SER A 336 12.19 -20.86 14.93
N ALA A 337 11.02 -21.29 15.38
CA ALA A 337 10.75 -21.47 16.80
C ALA A 337 11.47 -22.75 17.32
N GLY A 338 11.80 -22.77 18.61
CA GLY A 338 12.42 -23.95 19.24
C GLY A 338 13.93 -23.87 19.40
N LEU A 339 14.52 -24.94 19.90
CA LEU A 339 15.93 -25.02 20.35
C LEU A 339 16.85 -25.70 19.31
N GLU A 340 16.54 -25.67 18.03
CA GLU A 340 17.44 -26.19 17.02
C GLU A 340 18.78 -25.48 17.08
N THR A 341 19.81 -26.23 17.35
CA THR A 341 21.09 -25.73 17.83
C THR A 341 22.05 -25.40 16.70
N GLY A 342 22.90 -24.40 16.93
CA GLY A 342 24.13 -24.17 16.18
C GLY A 342 24.07 -23.10 15.10
N LYS A 343 22.91 -22.45 14.84
CA LYS A 343 22.84 -21.30 13.93
C LYS A 343 22.27 -20.06 14.61
N PRO A 344 22.76 -18.85 14.25
CA PRO A 344 22.19 -17.61 14.76
C PRO A 344 20.70 -17.51 14.43
N ARG A 345 19.90 -17.01 15.36
CA ARG A 345 18.45 -16.80 15.17
C ARG A 345 18.06 -15.35 15.40
N ALA A 346 17.20 -14.85 14.53
CA ALA A 346 16.54 -13.58 14.73
C ALA A 346 15.26 -13.78 15.57
N TYR A 347 15.16 -13.10 16.70
CA TYR A 347 13.94 -13.11 17.50
C TYR A 347 12.85 -12.31 16.78
N VAL A 348 11.70 -12.94 16.57
CA VAL A 348 10.47 -12.34 16.05
C VAL A 348 9.29 -12.85 16.86
N GLY A 349 8.26 -12.03 17.02
CA GLY A 349 7.11 -12.38 17.85
C GLY A 349 5.94 -11.44 17.60
N GLY A 350 4.98 -11.57 18.47
CA GLY A 350 3.71 -10.83 18.45
C GLY A 350 2.63 -11.74 19.05
N THR A 351 2.02 -11.33 20.15
CA THR A 351 1.04 -12.17 20.88
C THR A 351 -0.09 -12.66 19.98
N LEU A 352 -0.53 -11.81 19.06
CA LEU A 352 -1.67 -12.13 18.16
C LEU A 352 -1.20 -12.58 16.76
N SER A 353 0.09 -12.86 16.57
CA SER A 353 0.58 -13.43 15.32
C SER A 353 0.05 -14.84 15.13
N ALA A 354 -0.38 -15.17 13.92
CA ALA A 354 -0.90 -16.50 13.54
C ALA A 354 -2.10 -16.97 14.40
N THR A 355 -2.98 -16.07 14.81
CA THR A 355 -4.23 -16.50 15.44
C THR A 355 -5.11 -17.28 14.46
N PRO A 356 -5.96 -18.21 14.94
CA PRO A 356 -6.92 -18.91 14.07
C PRO A 356 -7.72 -17.96 13.19
N LEU A 357 -8.15 -16.82 13.74
CA LEU A 357 -8.92 -15.80 13.03
C LEU A 357 -8.19 -15.27 11.80
N SER A 358 -6.96 -14.75 11.95
CA SER A 358 -6.22 -14.16 10.83
C SER A 358 -5.81 -15.21 9.79
N CYS A 359 -5.39 -16.40 10.22
CA CYS A 359 -5.00 -17.47 9.31
C CYS A 359 -6.19 -18.03 8.53
N ALA A 360 -7.35 -18.24 9.17
CA ALA A 360 -8.55 -18.71 8.51
C ALA A 360 -9.14 -17.67 7.57
N ALA A 361 -9.20 -16.40 8.01
CA ALA A 361 -9.67 -15.31 7.17
C ALA A 361 -8.80 -15.17 5.91
N GLY A 362 -7.47 -15.24 6.05
CA GLY A 362 -6.55 -15.25 4.92
C GLY A 362 -6.76 -16.45 4.00
N TYR A 363 -6.83 -17.64 4.56
CA TYR A 363 -7.05 -18.87 3.80
C TYR A 363 -8.33 -18.82 2.97
N TYR A 364 -9.46 -18.49 3.58
CA TYR A 364 -10.75 -18.44 2.86
C TYR A 364 -10.82 -17.25 1.89
N SER A 365 -10.22 -16.11 2.23
CA SER A 365 -10.16 -14.97 1.30
C SER A 365 -9.35 -15.30 0.05
N ILE A 366 -8.19 -15.94 0.17
CA ILE A 366 -7.37 -16.31 -0.99
C ILE A 366 -8.09 -17.36 -1.84
N LEU A 367 -8.75 -18.35 -1.24
CA LEU A 367 -9.57 -19.32 -1.97
C LEU A 367 -10.70 -18.65 -2.77
N GLU A 368 -11.41 -17.69 -2.17
CA GLU A 368 -12.47 -16.97 -2.88
C GLU A 368 -11.90 -16.02 -3.95
N ILE A 369 -10.74 -15.38 -3.71
CA ILE A 369 -10.03 -14.59 -4.73
C ILE A 369 -9.66 -15.46 -5.95
N GLU A 370 -9.15 -16.68 -5.71
CA GLU A 370 -8.84 -17.65 -6.77
C GLU A 370 -10.09 -18.07 -7.53
N LYS A 371 -11.09 -18.59 -6.82
CA LYS A 371 -12.35 -19.09 -7.35
C LYS A 371 -13.09 -18.05 -8.20
N THR A 372 -13.13 -16.81 -7.75
CA THR A 372 -13.86 -15.72 -8.42
C THR A 372 -13.04 -14.95 -9.43
N LYS A 373 -11.72 -15.17 -9.47
CA LYS A 373 -10.74 -14.34 -10.20
C LYS A 373 -10.88 -12.85 -9.84
N ALA A 374 -11.07 -12.57 -8.55
CA ALA A 374 -11.37 -11.23 -8.06
C ALA A 374 -10.34 -10.19 -8.52
N TYR A 375 -9.05 -10.56 -8.57
CA TYR A 375 -7.98 -9.69 -9.04
C TYR A 375 -8.17 -9.24 -10.50
N ILE A 376 -8.66 -10.11 -11.40
CA ILE A 376 -8.95 -9.75 -12.80
C ILE A 376 -10.12 -8.77 -12.88
N LYS A 377 -11.22 -9.05 -12.15
CA LYS A 377 -12.39 -8.19 -12.12
C LYS A 377 -12.05 -6.80 -11.56
N ALA A 378 -11.34 -6.77 -10.45
CA ALA A 378 -10.85 -5.54 -9.85
C ALA A 378 -9.89 -4.78 -10.77
N GLY A 379 -9.00 -5.48 -11.49
CA GLY A 379 -8.10 -4.86 -12.48
C GLY A 379 -8.86 -4.19 -13.62
N ARG A 380 -9.88 -4.86 -14.18
CA ARG A 380 -10.75 -4.27 -15.21
C ARG A 380 -11.53 -3.05 -14.71
N ALA A 381 -12.00 -3.11 -13.45
CA ALA A 381 -12.62 -1.96 -12.80
C ALA A 381 -11.63 -0.79 -12.68
N GLY A 382 -10.38 -1.07 -12.31
CA GLY A 382 -9.31 -0.08 -12.25
C GLY A 382 -8.99 0.54 -13.61
N ASP A 383 -8.90 -0.25 -14.66
CA ASP A 383 -8.70 0.23 -16.03
C ASP A 383 -9.83 1.19 -16.43
N ARG A 384 -11.09 0.84 -16.12
CA ARG A 384 -12.25 1.67 -16.42
C ARG A 384 -12.27 2.98 -15.63
N VAL A 385 -11.98 2.94 -14.34
CA VAL A 385 -11.86 4.15 -13.49
C VAL A 385 -10.77 5.07 -14.03
N SER A 386 -9.59 4.54 -14.29
CA SER A 386 -8.45 5.32 -14.79
C SER A 386 -8.75 5.98 -16.14
N ASN A 387 -9.29 5.22 -17.11
CA ASN A 387 -9.66 5.74 -18.43
C ASN A 387 -10.76 6.81 -18.32
N GLY A 388 -11.75 6.60 -17.45
CA GLY A 388 -12.82 7.59 -17.22
C GLY A 388 -12.26 8.89 -16.63
N LEU A 389 -11.39 8.81 -15.63
CA LEU A 389 -10.72 9.98 -15.05
C LEU A 389 -9.86 10.72 -16.07
N GLN A 390 -9.10 10.02 -16.91
CA GLN A 390 -8.33 10.63 -17.99
C GLN A 390 -9.24 11.38 -18.99
N GLY A 391 -10.40 10.80 -19.32
CA GLY A 391 -11.40 11.45 -20.16
C GLY A 391 -11.93 12.74 -19.55
N ILE A 392 -12.23 12.76 -18.25
CA ILE A 392 -12.71 13.96 -17.54
C ILE A 392 -11.60 15.00 -17.45
N ILE A 393 -10.38 14.62 -17.07
CA ILE A 393 -9.19 15.51 -17.02
C ILE A 393 -8.98 16.20 -18.37
N LYS A 394 -9.03 15.45 -19.45
CA LYS A 394 -8.90 15.97 -20.82
C LYS A 394 -10.03 16.93 -21.18
N ARG A 395 -11.27 16.62 -20.81
CA ARG A 395 -12.46 17.46 -21.09
C ARG A 395 -12.33 18.85 -20.50
N TYR A 396 -11.79 18.96 -19.28
CA TYR A 396 -11.63 20.25 -18.59
C TYR A 396 -10.23 20.84 -18.74
N GLY A 397 -9.34 20.26 -19.54
CA GLY A 397 -7.98 20.75 -19.75
C GLY A 397 -7.16 20.85 -18.46
N LEU A 398 -7.36 19.91 -17.52
CA LEU A 398 -6.69 19.95 -16.22
C LEU A 398 -5.27 19.38 -16.32
N PRO A 399 -4.32 19.86 -15.52
CA PRO A 399 -2.96 19.32 -15.48
C PRO A 399 -2.84 18.02 -14.68
N TYR A 400 -3.95 17.48 -14.18
CA TYR A 400 -3.98 16.30 -13.33
C TYR A 400 -3.55 15.04 -14.09
N VAL A 401 -3.10 14.05 -13.34
CA VAL A 401 -2.62 12.78 -13.91
C VAL A 401 -3.38 11.62 -13.29
N ALA A 402 -3.98 10.78 -14.12
CA ALA A 402 -4.62 9.54 -13.70
C ALA A 402 -3.99 8.36 -14.43
N PHE A 403 -3.66 7.29 -13.71
CA PHE A 403 -3.13 6.04 -14.24
C PHE A 403 -3.38 4.90 -13.25
N ASN A 404 -3.15 3.65 -13.67
CA ASN A 404 -3.32 2.50 -12.78
C ASN A 404 -2.35 1.35 -13.08
N HIS A 405 -2.18 0.52 -12.07
CA HIS A 405 -1.55 -0.79 -12.15
C HIS A 405 -2.61 -1.84 -11.74
N GLY A 406 -3.43 -2.24 -12.70
CA GLY A 406 -4.59 -3.08 -12.42
C GLY A 406 -5.57 -2.38 -11.47
N SER A 407 -5.84 -2.99 -10.31
CA SER A 407 -6.78 -2.48 -9.31
C SER A 407 -6.21 -1.40 -8.36
N ILE A 408 -5.00 -0.92 -8.62
CA ILE A 408 -4.36 0.17 -7.88
C ILE A 408 -4.32 1.39 -8.80
N CYS A 409 -5.19 2.36 -8.54
CA CYS A 409 -5.34 3.56 -9.35
C CYS A 409 -4.79 4.78 -8.63
N HIS A 410 -4.21 5.67 -9.40
CA HIS A 410 -3.62 6.92 -8.93
C HIS A 410 -4.31 8.10 -9.62
N LEU A 411 -4.63 9.13 -8.84
CA LEU A 411 -5.18 10.39 -9.27
C LEU A 411 -4.39 11.52 -8.63
N GLU A 412 -3.40 12.03 -9.34
CA GLU A 412 -2.56 13.10 -8.84
C GLU A 412 -3.11 14.46 -9.27
N THR A 413 -3.57 15.23 -8.29
CA THR A 413 -4.16 16.57 -8.50
C THR A 413 -3.26 17.67 -8.00
N SER A 414 -2.62 17.49 -6.86
CA SER A 414 -1.76 18.49 -6.21
C SER A 414 -0.26 18.25 -6.41
N GLY A 415 0.13 16.98 -6.61
CA GLY A 415 1.54 16.60 -6.66
C GLY A 415 2.27 16.70 -5.32
N ALA A 416 1.56 16.74 -4.19
CA ALA A 416 2.16 16.89 -2.85
C ALA A 416 3.23 15.85 -2.55
N MET A 417 2.96 14.57 -2.91
CA MET A 417 3.89 13.45 -2.71
C MET A 417 4.99 13.37 -3.77
N LEU A 418 4.98 14.27 -4.77
CA LEU A 418 5.88 14.24 -5.92
C LEU A 418 6.93 15.36 -5.88
N LEU A 419 6.91 16.19 -4.85
CA LEU A 419 7.86 17.30 -4.70
C LEU A 419 9.31 16.79 -4.73
N ASP A 420 10.15 17.56 -5.41
CA ASP A 420 11.60 17.44 -5.28
C ASP A 420 12.03 18.30 -4.09
N ILE A 421 12.35 17.65 -2.97
CA ILE A 421 12.75 18.36 -1.74
C ILE A 421 14.04 19.18 -1.88
N MET A 422 14.84 18.90 -2.91
CA MET A 422 16.05 19.67 -3.22
C MET A 422 15.75 20.98 -3.97
N ALA A 423 14.52 21.13 -4.47
CA ALA A 423 14.11 22.37 -5.12
C ALA A 423 13.99 23.52 -4.11
N PRO A 424 14.41 24.75 -4.45
CA PRO A 424 14.47 25.88 -3.50
C PRO A 424 13.16 26.20 -2.78
N ASN A 425 12.00 25.95 -3.41
CA ASN A 425 10.68 26.29 -2.88
C ASN A 425 9.89 25.08 -2.36
N ALA A 426 10.48 23.88 -2.34
CA ALA A 426 9.75 22.65 -2.03
C ALA A 426 9.02 22.70 -0.68
N LEU A 427 9.70 23.18 0.37
CA LEU A 427 9.11 23.28 1.71
C LEU A 427 7.96 24.31 1.78
N ALA A 428 8.07 25.41 1.03
CA ALA A 428 7.00 26.42 0.96
C ALA A 428 5.76 25.90 0.22
N GLU A 429 5.95 25.03 -0.76
CA GLU A 429 4.85 24.46 -1.55
C GLU A 429 4.18 23.25 -0.87
N ALA A 430 4.87 22.56 0.02
CA ALA A 430 4.37 21.32 0.63
C ALA A 430 3.03 21.50 1.37
N GLY A 431 2.91 22.55 2.18
CA GLY A 431 1.67 22.87 2.91
C GLY A 431 0.48 23.13 2.00
N PRO A 432 0.57 24.13 1.07
CA PRO A 432 -0.52 24.42 0.13
C PRO A 432 -0.93 23.23 -0.76
N ARG A 433 0.02 22.41 -1.22
CA ARG A 433 -0.29 21.19 -2.02
C ARG A 433 -0.99 20.13 -1.20
N LYS A 434 -0.57 19.93 0.06
CA LYS A 434 -1.23 19.03 0.98
C LYS A 434 -2.66 19.50 1.26
N GLN A 435 -2.87 20.78 1.53
CA GLN A 435 -4.21 21.35 1.72
C GLN A 435 -5.10 21.12 0.49
N MET A 436 -4.59 21.37 -0.71
CA MET A 436 -5.34 21.10 -1.95
C MET A 436 -5.72 19.63 -2.08
N MET A 437 -4.83 18.70 -1.72
CA MET A 437 -5.13 17.28 -1.72
C MET A 437 -6.25 16.93 -0.72
N GLU A 438 -6.23 17.51 0.47
CA GLU A 438 -7.26 17.32 1.49
C GLU A 438 -8.61 17.92 1.05
N GLU A 439 -8.62 19.10 0.45
CA GLU A 439 -9.83 19.73 -0.12
C GLU A 439 -10.42 18.89 -1.25
N MET A 440 -9.59 18.28 -2.12
CA MET A 440 -10.06 17.33 -3.15
C MET A 440 -10.70 16.08 -2.52
N GLY A 441 -10.07 15.51 -1.51
CA GLY A 441 -10.63 14.37 -0.77
C GLY A 441 -11.97 14.68 -0.14
N ALA A 442 -12.12 15.87 0.46
CA ALA A 442 -13.39 16.35 1.00
C ALA A 442 -14.47 16.49 -0.09
N ALA A 443 -14.13 17.11 -1.22
CA ALA A 443 -15.08 17.24 -2.33
C ALA A 443 -15.53 15.89 -2.89
N PHE A 444 -14.62 14.92 -3.05
CA PHE A 444 -14.99 13.56 -3.48
C PHE A 444 -15.92 12.90 -2.45
N THR A 445 -15.64 13.05 -1.16
CA THR A 445 -16.47 12.52 -0.09
C THR A 445 -17.86 13.16 -0.09
N ALA A 446 -17.99 14.48 -0.27
CA ALA A 446 -19.27 15.17 -0.40
C ALA A 446 -20.07 14.70 -1.64
N GLU A 447 -19.37 14.23 -2.69
CA GLU A 447 -19.98 13.62 -3.89
C GLU A 447 -20.22 12.10 -3.73
N GLY A 448 -20.07 11.55 -2.52
CA GLY A 448 -20.33 10.15 -2.21
C GLY A 448 -19.20 9.19 -2.58
N ILE A 449 -17.95 9.64 -2.65
CA ILE A 449 -16.80 8.82 -3.03
C ILE A 449 -15.70 8.94 -1.95
N ILE A 450 -15.31 7.82 -1.37
CA ILE A 450 -14.18 7.77 -0.43
C ILE A 450 -12.93 7.26 -1.15
N THR A 451 -11.84 8.01 -1.05
CA THR A 451 -10.54 7.70 -1.62
C THR A 451 -9.47 7.64 -0.52
N LEU A 452 -8.30 7.10 -0.83
CA LEU A 452 -7.16 7.18 0.07
C LEU A 452 -6.50 8.56 -0.09
N ALA A 453 -6.64 9.40 0.94
CA ALA A 453 -6.02 10.73 1.00
C ALA A 453 -6.25 11.60 -0.26
N GLY A 454 -7.40 11.46 -0.94
CA GLY A 454 -7.74 12.25 -2.12
C GLY A 454 -6.94 11.93 -3.39
N SER A 455 -6.02 10.95 -3.37
CA SER A 455 -5.11 10.70 -4.49
C SER A 455 -5.03 9.26 -4.97
N ARG A 456 -5.28 8.28 -4.11
CA ARG A 456 -5.19 6.86 -4.48
C ARG A 456 -6.55 6.18 -4.35
N LEU A 457 -6.85 5.29 -5.29
CA LEU A 457 -8.08 4.52 -5.32
C LEU A 457 -7.74 3.04 -5.48
N TYR A 458 -8.41 2.20 -4.71
CA TYR A 458 -8.38 0.76 -4.88
C TYR A 458 -9.71 0.28 -5.43
N THR A 459 -9.69 -0.55 -6.46
CA THR A 459 -10.89 -1.21 -6.95
C THR A 459 -10.97 -2.66 -6.47
N SER A 460 -12.19 -3.18 -6.37
CA SER A 460 -12.52 -4.53 -5.97
C SER A 460 -13.33 -5.25 -7.04
N MET A 461 -13.60 -6.53 -6.85
CA MET A 461 -14.50 -7.24 -7.76
C MET A 461 -15.98 -6.82 -7.59
N ALA A 462 -16.29 -6.08 -6.51
CA ALA A 462 -17.64 -5.57 -6.25
C ALA A 462 -17.95 -4.27 -7.01
N ASP A 463 -16.93 -3.62 -7.59
CA ASP A 463 -17.11 -2.38 -8.35
C ASP A 463 -17.61 -2.68 -9.76
N THR A 464 -18.94 -2.78 -9.87
CA THR A 464 -19.62 -2.99 -11.15
C THR A 464 -19.53 -1.76 -12.05
N ASP A 465 -19.94 -1.92 -13.31
CA ASP A 465 -19.95 -0.82 -14.27
C ASP A 465 -20.83 0.34 -13.79
N GLU A 466 -21.97 0.05 -13.16
CA GLU A 466 -22.89 1.06 -12.62
C GLU A 466 -22.26 1.82 -11.44
N VAL A 467 -21.52 1.13 -10.58
CA VAL A 467 -20.80 1.76 -9.46
C VAL A 467 -19.72 2.71 -9.98
N ILE A 468 -18.98 2.26 -10.99
CA ILE A 468 -17.91 3.06 -11.60
C ILE A 468 -18.50 4.27 -12.33
N ASP A 469 -19.59 4.12 -13.07
CA ASP A 469 -20.26 5.23 -13.75
C ASP A 469 -20.77 6.29 -12.75
N ALA A 470 -21.36 5.85 -11.64
CA ALA A 470 -21.78 6.76 -10.57
C ALA A 470 -20.58 7.52 -9.96
N ALA A 471 -19.47 6.82 -9.73
CA ALA A 471 -18.25 7.46 -9.23
C ALA A 471 -17.68 8.47 -10.25
N LEU A 472 -17.59 8.11 -11.53
CA LEU A 472 -17.11 9.01 -12.58
C LEU A 472 -17.99 10.26 -12.73
N GLN A 473 -19.30 10.16 -12.54
CA GLN A 473 -20.19 11.31 -12.47
C GLN A 473 -19.84 12.22 -11.26
N GLY A 474 -19.53 11.65 -10.10
CA GLY A 474 -19.07 12.41 -8.93
C GLY A 474 -17.77 13.15 -9.20
N PHE A 475 -16.76 12.47 -9.74
CA PHE A 475 -15.50 13.10 -10.15
C PHE A 475 -15.71 14.21 -11.19
N ASP A 476 -16.60 14.00 -12.16
CA ASP A 476 -16.95 15.03 -13.17
C ASP A 476 -17.55 16.28 -12.52
N ARG A 477 -18.47 16.10 -11.53
CA ARG A 477 -19.04 17.24 -10.79
C ARG A 477 -17.99 18.04 -10.02
N VAL A 478 -16.99 17.40 -9.44
CA VAL A 478 -15.88 18.08 -8.77
C VAL A 478 -15.00 18.80 -9.80
N PHE A 479 -14.59 18.11 -10.87
CA PHE A 479 -13.58 18.64 -11.81
C PHE A 479 -14.10 19.81 -12.68
N ARG A 480 -15.37 19.89 -12.98
CA ARG A 480 -15.96 21.08 -13.66
C ARG A 480 -15.90 22.35 -12.80
N ASN A 481 -15.65 22.21 -11.50
CA ASN A 481 -15.56 23.32 -10.54
C ASN A 481 -14.12 23.70 -10.16
N ILE A 482 -13.14 23.21 -10.91
CA ILE A 482 -11.74 23.59 -10.74
C ILE A 482 -11.52 25.02 -11.30
N GLU A 483 -10.64 25.79 -10.65
CA GLU A 483 -10.24 27.11 -11.13
C GLU A 483 -9.61 27.03 -12.53
N ASN A 484 -9.93 28.00 -13.37
CA ASN A 484 -9.29 28.14 -14.67
C ASN A 484 -7.81 28.56 -14.51
N ALA A 485 -7.00 28.34 -15.56
CA ALA A 485 -5.59 28.73 -15.56
C ALA A 485 -5.44 30.25 -15.49
#